data_b2e17df53f4e006c9d63bb64d36532ff
#
_entry.id   b2e17df53f4e006c9d63bb64d36532ff
#
_cell.length_a   1.000
_cell.length_b   1.000
_cell.length_c   1.000
_cell.angle_alpha   90.00
_cell.angle_beta   90.00
_cell.angle_gamma   90.00
#
_symmetry.space_group_name_H-M   'P 1'
#
loop_
_entity.id
_entity.type
_entity.pdbx_description
1 polymer ?
#
loop_
_entity_poly.entity_id
_entity_poly.type
_entity_poly.pdbx_seq_one_letter_code
_entity_poly.pdbx_strand_id
1 'polypeptide(L)'
;MARDESSGKRVGVLQGTLDLLILRTLLTGPTHGHAIAKHIQRTSDDVLQVEHGSLYPALHRLERKGWISSEWQQAREQARPLKLYSLTPAGRKQLVAENSKWDTLVAAMSRVLKPI
;
A
#
# COMPACT_ATOMS: atom_id res chain seq x y z
N MET A 1 -20.22 16.94 15.05
CA MET A 1 -19.51 16.39 15.99
C MET A 1 -18.04 16.62 15.86
N ALA A 2 -17.50 16.91 16.86
CA ALA A 2 -16.15 17.32 16.81
C ALA A 2 -15.26 16.14 16.67
N ARG A 3 -14.23 16.30 15.92
CA ARG A 3 -13.34 15.29 15.75
C ARG A 3 -12.04 15.70 16.33
N ASP A 4 -11.35 14.81 16.88
CA ASP A 4 -10.06 15.11 17.41
C ASP A 4 -9.15 15.58 16.29
N GLU A 5 -8.68 16.78 16.41
CA GLU A 5 -7.87 17.38 15.37
C GLU A 5 -6.59 16.65 15.14
N SER A 6 -5.94 16.20 16.22
CA SER A 6 -4.67 15.56 16.05
C SER A 6 -4.84 14.19 15.42
N SER A 7 -5.93 13.49 15.75
CA SER A 7 -6.12 12.20 15.10
C SER A 7 -6.65 12.40 13.70
N GLY A 8 -7.17 13.59 13.38
CA GLY A 8 -7.62 13.89 12.04
C GLY A 8 -6.50 13.89 11.03
N LYS A 9 -5.25 13.99 11.48
CA LYS A 9 -4.13 13.96 10.57
C LYS A 9 -3.78 12.57 10.11
N ARG A 10 -4.25 11.55 10.81
CA ARG A 10 -3.95 10.18 10.46
C ARG A 10 -5.18 9.53 9.93
N VAL A 11 -5.03 8.94 8.77
CA VAL A 11 -6.16 8.34 8.08
C VAL A 11 -5.90 6.87 7.88
N GLY A 12 -6.86 6.04 8.23
CA GLY A 12 -6.78 4.64 7.95
C GLY A 12 -6.91 4.43 6.45
N VAL A 13 -6.19 3.46 5.93
CA VAL A 13 -6.17 3.21 4.51
C VAL A 13 -7.27 2.23 4.14
N LEU A 14 -8.19 2.66 3.27
CA LEU A 14 -9.25 1.82 2.80
C LEU A 14 -8.66 0.65 2.00
N GLN A 15 -9.38 -0.47 2.03
CA GLN A 15 -8.84 -1.69 1.47
C GLN A 15 -8.41 -1.56 0.01
N GLY A 16 -9.25 -0.98 -0.83
CA GLY A 16 -8.91 -0.84 -2.24
C GLY A 16 -7.69 0.03 -2.47
N THR A 17 -7.56 1.09 -1.68
CA THR A 17 -6.41 1.97 -1.84
C THR A 17 -5.14 1.35 -1.28
N LEU A 18 -5.27 0.49 -0.28
CA LEU A 18 -4.10 -0.19 0.26
C LEU A 18 -3.44 -1.06 -0.79
N ASP A 19 -4.25 -1.80 -1.56
CA ASP A 19 -3.71 -2.64 -2.62
C ASP A 19 -2.90 -1.81 -3.61
N LEU A 20 -3.44 -0.67 -4.00
CA LEU A 20 -2.75 0.25 -4.92
C LEU A 20 -1.42 0.72 -4.33
N LEU A 21 -1.42 1.08 -3.06
CA LEU A 21 -0.22 1.58 -2.42
C LEU A 21 0.86 0.51 -2.29
N ILE A 22 0.45 -0.72 -2.04
CA ILE A 22 1.40 -1.83 -1.97
C ILE A 22 2.05 -2.03 -3.33
N LEU A 23 1.25 -2.08 -4.39
CA LEU A 23 1.79 -2.27 -5.73
C LEU A 23 2.76 -1.15 -6.08
N ARG A 24 2.40 0.08 -5.75
CA ARG A 24 3.26 1.22 -6.06
C ARG A 24 4.58 1.17 -5.30
N THR A 25 4.51 0.74 -4.05
CA THR A 25 5.73 0.62 -3.25
C THR A 25 6.67 -0.39 -3.87
N LEU A 26 6.14 -1.52 -4.34
CA LEU A 26 6.98 -2.57 -4.90
C LEU A 26 7.50 -2.22 -6.29
N LEU A 27 6.99 -1.17 -6.90
CA LEU A 27 7.50 -0.72 -8.19
C LEU A 27 8.97 -0.29 -8.07
N THR A 28 9.37 0.22 -6.91
CA THR A 28 10.74 0.67 -6.71
C THR A 28 11.70 -0.48 -6.40
N GLY A 29 11.18 -1.66 -6.14
CA GLY A 29 12.04 -2.81 -5.89
C GLY A 29 11.44 -3.72 -4.83
N PRO A 30 11.96 -4.95 -4.74
CA PRO A 30 11.45 -5.90 -3.76
C PRO A 30 11.72 -5.44 -2.33
N THR A 31 10.81 -5.78 -1.42
CA THR A 31 11.02 -5.47 -0.03
C THR A 31 10.10 -6.32 0.84
N HIS A 32 10.25 -6.16 2.14
CA HIS A 32 9.50 -6.95 3.12
C HIS A 32 8.23 -6.24 3.53
N GLY A 33 7.27 -7.01 4.08
CA GLY A 33 5.98 -6.44 4.44
C GLY A 33 6.05 -5.25 5.38
N HIS A 34 6.84 -5.38 6.45
CA HIS A 34 6.96 -4.28 7.40
C HIS A 34 7.52 -3.02 6.73
N ALA A 35 8.47 -3.20 5.83
CA ALA A 35 9.06 -2.06 5.12
C ALA A 35 8.06 -1.41 4.18
N ILE A 36 7.14 -2.20 3.61
CA ILE A 36 6.08 -1.63 2.77
C ILE A 36 5.24 -0.68 3.60
N ALA A 37 4.79 -1.12 4.76
CA ALA A 37 3.96 -0.29 5.63
C ALA A 37 4.68 0.98 6.04
N LYS A 38 5.95 0.85 6.40
CA LYS A 38 6.75 2.00 6.80
C LYS A 38 6.94 2.98 5.66
N HIS A 39 7.16 2.46 4.46
CA HIS A 39 7.33 3.31 3.29
C HIS A 39 6.08 4.14 3.01
N ILE A 40 4.92 3.49 3.09
CA ILE A 40 3.65 4.20 2.85
C ILE A 40 3.47 5.29 3.89
N GLN A 41 3.75 4.97 5.14
CA GLN A 41 3.60 5.94 6.21
C GLN A 41 4.52 7.12 6.02
N ARG A 42 5.80 6.87 5.76
CA ARG A 42 6.77 7.95 5.60
C ARG A 42 6.49 8.80 4.37
N THR A 43 6.18 8.15 3.26
CA THR A 43 5.95 8.86 2.01
C THR A 43 4.74 9.77 2.08
N SER A 44 3.78 9.43 2.93
CA SER A 44 2.58 10.24 3.10
C SER A 44 2.71 11.22 4.28
N ASP A 45 3.93 11.48 4.74
CA ASP A 45 4.17 12.36 5.87
C ASP A 45 3.36 11.97 7.09
N ASP A 46 3.33 10.67 7.37
CA ASP A 46 2.61 10.09 8.52
C ASP A 46 1.10 10.22 8.47
N VAL A 47 0.55 10.65 7.34
CA VAL A 47 -0.90 10.76 7.24
C VAL A 47 -1.55 9.39 7.14
N LEU A 48 -0.99 8.53 6.28
CA LEU A 48 -1.56 7.20 6.08
C LEU A 48 -0.93 6.18 7.03
N GLN A 49 -1.79 5.48 7.73
CA GLN A 49 -1.37 4.46 8.68
C GLN A 49 -1.76 3.10 8.14
N VAL A 50 -0.81 2.20 8.07
CA VAL A 50 -1.06 0.85 7.58
C VAL A 50 -0.87 -0.12 8.73
N GLU A 51 -1.95 -0.73 9.16
CA GLU A 51 -1.90 -1.66 10.25
C GLU A 51 -1.61 -3.07 9.74
N HIS A 52 -0.88 -3.82 10.54
CA HIS A 52 -0.52 -5.17 10.14
C HIS A 52 -1.74 -6.05 9.92
N GLY A 53 -2.82 -5.79 10.66
CA GLY A 53 -4.06 -6.53 10.48
C GLY A 53 -4.67 -6.37 9.11
N SER A 54 -4.37 -5.26 8.43
CA SER A 54 -4.84 -5.03 7.06
C SER A 54 -3.79 -5.39 6.04
N LEU A 55 -2.53 -5.18 6.39
CA LEU A 55 -1.42 -5.36 5.46
C LEU A 55 -1.27 -6.80 5.00
N TYR A 56 -1.16 -7.74 5.93
CA TYR A 56 -0.88 -9.11 5.53
C TYR A 56 -2.01 -9.79 4.78
N PRO A 57 -3.27 -9.58 5.13
CA PRO A 57 -4.35 -10.08 4.27
C PRO A 57 -4.30 -9.48 2.86
N ALA A 58 -3.91 -8.21 2.74
CA ALA A 58 -3.78 -7.58 1.43
C ALA A 58 -2.67 -8.23 0.62
N LEU A 59 -1.53 -8.47 1.26
CA LEU A 59 -0.43 -9.13 0.58
C LEU A 59 -0.83 -10.52 0.09
N HIS A 60 -1.58 -11.26 0.91
CA HIS A 60 -2.07 -12.56 0.52
C HIS A 60 -2.99 -12.48 -0.69
N ARG A 61 -3.90 -11.50 -0.69
CA ARG A 61 -4.80 -11.33 -1.83
C ARG A 61 -4.06 -11.04 -3.10
N LEU A 62 -3.09 -10.12 -3.02
CA LEU A 62 -2.33 -9.71 -4.20
C LEU A 62 -1.48 -10.83 -4.73
N GLU A 63 -0.91 -11.64 -3.84
CA GLU A 63 -0.12 -12.77 -4.24
C GLU A 63 -0.99 -13.83 -4.91
N ARG A 64 -2.17 -14.05 -4.36
CA ARG A 64 -3.12 -15.01 -4.95
C ARG A 64 -3.56 -14.60 -6.34
N LYS A 65 -3.65 -13.30 -6.59
CA LYS A 65 -4.01 -12.78 -7.90
C LYS A 65 -2.85 -12.77 -8.88
N GLY A 66 -1.66 -13.09 -8.40
CA GLY A 66 -0.48 -13.10 -9.25
C GLY A 66 0.10 -11.73 -9.54
N TRP A 67 -0.31 -10.73 -8.80
CA TRP A 67 0.19 -9.37 -9.00
C TRP A 67 1.48 -9.11 -8.23
N ILE A 68 1.74 -9.88 -7.20
CA ILE A 68 3.02 -9.87 -6.50
C ILE A 68 3.44 -11.31 -6.28
N SER A 69 4.73 -11.49 -6.09
CA SER A 69 5.27 -12.79 -5.74
C SER A 69 6.08 -12.63 -4.46
N SER A 70 6.43 -13.73 -3.85
CA SER A 70 7.21 -13.67 -2.63
C SER A 70 8.16 -14.83 -2.56
N GLU A 71 9.22 -14.62 -1.79
CA GLU A 71 10.14 -15.71 -1.51
C GLU A 71 10.72 -15.50 -0.13
N TRP A 72 11.05 -16.58 0.54
CA TRP A 72 11.65 -16.52 1.84
C TRP A 72 13.12 -16.18 1.71
N GLN A 73 13.56 -15.25 2.56
CA GLN A 73 14.94 -14.82 2.55
C GLN A 73 15.56 -15.14 3.90
N GLN A 74 16.65 -15.88 3.85
CA GLN A 74 17.35 -16.24 5.06
C GLN A 74 18.40 -15.20 5.33
N ALA A 75 18.20 -14.39 6.33
CA ALA A 75 19.13 -13.30 6.56
C ALA A 75 20.39 -13.76 7.25
N ARG A 76 20.24 -14.35 8.41
CA ARG A 76 21.39 -14.79 9.17
C ARG A 76 20.99 -15.99 9.96
N GLU A 77 21.99 -16.66 10.51
CA GLU A 77 21.74 -17.85 11.25
C GLU A 77 20.71 -17.73 12.31
N GLN A 78 20.75 -16.68 13.07
CA GLN A 78 19.85 -16.56 14.18
C GLN A 78 18.67 -15.69 13.91
N ALA A 79 18.57 -15.13 12.73
CA ALA A 79 17.47 -14.28 12.38
C ALA A 79 16.34 -15.11 11.84
N ARG A 80 15.11 -14.64 12.05
CA ARG A 80 13.97 -15.28 11.44
C ARG A 80 14.00 -15.07 9.96
N PRO A 81 13.57 -16.06 9.17
CA PRO A 81 13.44 -15.85 7.74
C PRO A 81 12.46 -14.72 7.47
N LEU A 82 12.77 -13.93 6.49
CA LEU A 82 11.91 -12.83 6.06
C LEU A 82 11.35 -13.12 4.70
N LYS A 83 10.12 -12.65 4.47
CA LYS A 83 9.48 -12.85 3.19
C LYS A 83 9.69 -11.61 2.35
N LEU A 84 10.28 -11.81 1.18
CA LEU A 84 10.57 -10.70 0.27
C LEU A 84 9.53 -10.69 -0.81
N TYR A 85 8.84 -9.57 -0.97
CA TYR A 85 7.78 -9.42 -1.96
C TYR A 85 8.27 -8.66 -3.17
N SER A 86 7.79 -9.06 -4.34
CA SER A 86 8.20 -8.44 -5.60
C SER A 86 6.97 -8.20 -6.48
N LEU A 87 7.02 -7.13 -7.26
CA LEU A 87 5.97 -6.84 -8.20
C LEU A 87 6.16 -7.71 -9.44
N THR A 88 5.08 -8.35 -9.89
CA THR A 88 5.14 -9.14 -11.12
C THR A 88 4.80 -8.28 -12.33
N PRO A 89 5.09 -8.75 -13.56
CA PRO A 89 4.65 -8.01 -14.74
C PRO A 89 3.14 -7.77 -14.77
N ALA A 90 2.37 -8.77 -14.35
CA ALA A 90 0.91 -8.59 -14.25
C ALA A 90 0.55 -7.54 -13.22
N GLY A 91 1.28 -7.50 -12.10
CA GLY A 91 1.05 -6.50 -11.08
C GLY A 91 1.39 -5.11 -11.57
N ARG A 92 2.41 -5.00 -12.40
CA ARG A 92 2.78 -3.71 -12.96
C ARG A 92 1.66 -3.17 -13.85
N LYS A 93 1.06 -4.04 -14.67
CA LYS A 93 -0.07 -3.64 -15.50
C LYS A 93 -1.26 -3.22 -14.63
N GLN A 94 -1.51 -3.97 -13.58
CA GLN A 94 -2.60 -3.66 -12.68
C GLN A 94 -2.36 -2.33 -11.97
N LEU A 95 -1.13 -2.05 -11.60
CA LEU A 95 -0.78 -0.79 -10.96
C LEU A 95 -1.13 0.39 -11.86
N VAL A 96 -0.76 0.30 -13.14
CA VAL A 96 -1.06 1.37 -14.07
C VAL A 96 -2.56 1.59 -14.18
N ALA A 97 -3.33 0.51 -14.31
CA ALA A 97 -4.78 0.60 -14.44
C ALA A 97 -5.41 1.20 -13.18
N GLU A 98 -4.99 0.74 -12.01
CA GLU A 98 -5.56 1.24 -10.76
C GLU A 98 -5.18 2.68 -10.50
N ASN A 99 -3.95 3.04 -10.85
CA ASN A 99 -3.51 4.41 -10.67
C ASN A 99 -4.30 5.38 -11.55
N SER A 100 -4.62 4.95 -12.77
CA SER A 100 -5.45 5.78 -13.66
C SER A 100 -6.85 5.98 -13.08
N LYS A 101 -7.44 4.93 -12.54
CA LYS A 101 -8.75 5.05 -11.90
C LYS A 101 -8.70 5.99 -10.72
N TRP A 102 -7.64 5.91 -9.95
CA TRP A 102 -7.47 6.76 -8.79
C TRP A 102 -7.38 8.22 -9.21
N ASP A 103 -6.58 8.52 -10.24
CA ASP A 103 -6.46 9.89 -10.71
C ASP A 103 -7.79 10.45 -11.17
N THR A 104 -8.57 9.64 -11.87
CA THR A 104 -9.90 10.03 -12.32
C THR A 104 -10.80 10.33 -11.14
N LEU A 105 -10.77 9.46 -10.14
CA LEU A 105 -11.59 9.63 -8.95
C LEU A 105 -11.22 10.90 -8.19
N VAL A 106 -9.93 11.12 -8.00
CA VAL A 106 -9.47 12.31 -7.26
C VAL A 106 -9.89 13.58 -7.98
N ALA A 107 -9.74 13.61 -9.30
CA ALA A 107 -10.13 14.78 -10.07
C ALA A 107 -11.63 15.04 -9.97
N ALA A 108 -12.42 13.97 -10.07
CA ALA A 108 -13.87 14.09 -9.96
C ALA A 108 -14.31 14.57 -8.59
N MET A 109 -13.72 13.98 -7.54
CA MET A 109 -14.03 14.36 -6.18
C MET A 109 -13.69 15.83 -5.93
N SER A 110 -12.54 16.26 -6.44
CA SER A 110 -12.12 17.63 -6.26
C SER A 110 -13.08 18.60 -6.91
N ARG A 111 -13.61 18.24 -8.09
CA ARG A 111 -14.56 19.11 -8.76
C ARG A 111 -15.86 19.26 -7.98
N VAL A 112 -16.33 18.15 -7.39
CA VAL A 112 -17.56 18.17 -6.62
C VAL A 112 -17.38 18.93 -5.30
N LEU A 113 -16.23 18.76 -4.67
CA LEU A 113 -15.99 19.31 -3.35
C LEU A 113 -15.59 20.77 -3.35
N LYS A 114 -15.14 21.29 -4.47
CA LYS A 114 -14.74 22.69 -4.56
C LYS A 114 -15.82 23.55 -5.14
N PRO A 115 -15.85 24.82 -4.79
CA PRO A 115 -15.12 25.44 -3.69
C PRO A 115 -15.85 25.19 -2.39
N ILE A 116 -15.15 25.21 -1.32
CA ILE A 116 -15.77 25.05 -0.01
C ILE A 116 -15.76 26.37 0.72
#